data_256c8f6bd45f6e6793a2f2834619134f
#
_entry.id   256c8f6bd45f6e6793a2f2834619134f
#
_cell.length_a   1.000
_cell.length_b   1.000
_cell.length_c   1.000
_cell.angle_alpha   90.00
_cell.angle_beta   90.00
_cell.angle_gamma   90.00
#
_symmetry.space_group_name_H-M   'P 1'
#
loop_
_entity.id
_entity.type
_entity.pdbx_description
1 polymer ?
#
loop_
_entity_poly.entity_id
_entity_poly.type
_entity_poly.pdbx_seq_one_letter_code
_entity_poly.pdbx_strand_id
1 'polypeptide(L)'
;VSTVANCYKAACDAYMESAEAFYAIKDDLINELWKVAQRELATGFYYKTPTENEQLFGARRKIPQYKFVGEVVDFDPATMTATIRQRNVILEGDHVEFYGPGFRHFECDIKDLHDANGNKIDRAPNPMELLTITVPQEVKPGDMIRSTKEGLINLYQKDGSSKTVRA
;
A
#
# COMPACT_ATOMS: atom_id res chain seq x y z
N VAL A 1 -4.59 1.74 9.41
CA VAL A 1 -4.35 2.78 10.44
C VAL A 1 -3.24 3.73 9.99
N SER A 2 -2.03 3.23 9.65
CA SER A 2 -0.85 4.07 9.31
C SER A 2 -1.10 5.07 8.19
N THR A 3 -1.67 4.66 7.06
CA THR A 3 -1.99 5.56 5.94
C THR A 3 -2.94 6.67 6.37
N VAL A 4 -4.01 6.32 7.08
CA VAL A 4 -4.99 7.32 7.56
C VAL A 4 -4.33 8.32 8.52
N ALA A 5 -3.56 7.82 9.50
CA ALA A 5 -2.84 8.69 10.44
C ALA A 5 -1.84 9.62 9.74
N ASN A 6 -1.13 9.12 8.72
CA ASN A 6 -0.19 9.89 7.92
C ASN A 6 -0.91 11.01 7.12
N CYS A 7 -2.05 10.69 6.49
CA CYS A 7 -2.86 11.68 5.77
C CYS A 7 -3.39 12.78 6.71
N TYR A 8 -3.94 12.40 7.87
CA TYR A 8 -4.44 13.38 8.82
C TYR A 8 -3.34 14.24 9.41
N LYS A 9 -2.18 13.64 9.72
CA LYS A 9 -1.02 14.42 10.20
C LYS A 9 -0.58 15.43 9.16
N ALA A 10 -0.41 15.02 7.90
CA ALA A 10 -0.02 15.93 6.83
C ALA A 10 -1.05 17.04 6.60
N ALA A 11 -2.35 16.70 6.68
CA ALA A 11 -3.43 17.70 6.60
C ALA A 11 -3.33 18.74 7.72
N CYS A 12 -3.08 18.30 8.95
CA CYS A 12 -2.92 19.19 10.10
C CYS A 12 -1.66 20.06 9.96
N ASP A 13 -0.52 19.46 9.60
CA ASP A 13 0.74 20.19 9.43
C ASP A 13 0.58 21.28 8.37
N ALA A 14 0.00 20.96 7.21
CA ALA A 14 -0.23 21.92 6.14
C ALA A 14 -1.23 23.02 6.54
N TYR A 15 -2.31 22.67 7.26
CA TYR A 15 -3.28 23.67 7.71
C TYR A 15 -2.71 24.61 8.77
N MET A 16 -1.81 24.12 9.62
CA MET A 16 -1.08 24.96 10.59
C MET A 16 -0.12 25.93 9.91
N GLU A 17 0.40 25.61 8.73
CA GLU A 17 1.19 26.51 7.92
C GLU A 17 0.30 27.58 7.25
N SER A 18 -0.68 27.16 6.47
CA SER A 18 -1.72 28.02 5.90
C SER A 18 -2.90 27.20 5.33
N ALA A 19 -4.05 27.85 5.16
CA ALA A 19 -5.18 27.23 4.48
C ALA A 19 -4.84 26.86 3.03
N GLU A 20 -4.08 27.71 2.34
CA GLU A 20 -3.63 27.50 0.97
C GLU A 20 -2.76 26.24 0.84
N ALA A 21 -1.82 26.04 1.78
CA ALA A 21 -0.96 24.85 1.83
C ALA A 21 -1.79 23.57 1.99
N PHE A 22 -2.80 23.59 2.86
CA PHE A 22 -3.74 22.46 3.00
C PHE A 22 -4.51 22.18 1.70
N TYR A 23 -5.09 23.22 1.07
CA TYR A 23 -5.87 23.04 -0.16
C TYR A 23 -5.01 22.55 -1.32
N ALA A 24 -3.72 22.88 -1.36
CA ALA A 24 -2.79 22.40 -2.37
C ALA A 24 -2.59 20.88 -2.34
N ILE A 25 -2.65 20.24 -1.17
CA ILE A 25 -2.40 18.80 -1.01
C ILE A 25 -3.67 17.98 -0.75
N LYS A 26 -4.81 18.63 -0.52
CA LYS A 26 -6.07 17.97 -0.11
C LYS A 26 -6.47 16.82 -1.02
N ASP A 27 -6.41 17.02 -2.32
CA ASP A 27 -6.85 16.01 -3.28
C ASP A 27 -5.92 14.80 -3.33
N ASP A 28 -4.61 15.00 -3.13
CA ASP A 28 -3.63 13.92 -3.01
C ASP A 28 -3.88 13.11 -1.73
N LEU A 29 -4.21 13.78 -0.61
CA LEU A 29 -4.56 13.10 0.63
C LEU A 29 -5.83 12.25 0.47
N ILE A 30 -6.83 12.77 -0.21
CA ILE A 30 -8.08 12.03 -0.50
C ILE A 30 -7.77 10.80 -1.37
N ASN A 31 -6.98 10.98 -2.42
CA ASN A 31 -6.56 9.88 -3.29
C ASN A 31 -5.80 8.80 -2.51
N GLU A 32 -4.93 9.19 -1.59
CA GLU A 32 -4.19 8.27 -0.74
C GLU A 32 -5.11 7.48 0.20
N LEU A 33 -6.13 8.11 0.77
CA LEU A 33 -7.15 7.43 1.57
C LEU A 33 -7.94 6.40 0.75
N TRP A 34 -8.23 6.71 -0.53
CA TRP A 34 -8.91 5.77 -1.43
C TRP A 34 -8.08 4.52 -1.74
N LYS A 35 -6.75 4.60 -1.75
CA LYS A 35 -5.87 3.45 -1.98
C LYS A 35 -6.06 2.34 -0.92
N VAL A 36 -6.39 2.69 0.30
CA VAL A 36 -6.59 1.75 1.42
C VAL A 36 -8.05 1.49 1.77
N ALA A 37 -8.98 2.16 1.10
CA ALA A 37 -10.40 1.99 1.33
C ALA A 37 -10.88 0.62 0.79
N GLN A 38 -11.40 -0.22 1.69
CA GLN A 38 -11.98 -1.53 1.35
C GLN A 38 -13.47 -1.43 0.98
N ARG A 39 -14.08 -0.27 1.20
CA ARG A 39 -15.48 0.04 0.95
C ARG A 39 -15.58 1.49 0.50
N GLU A 40 -16.70 1.86 -0.10
CA GLU A 40 -16.97 3.27 -0.34
C GLU A 40 -17.00 4.04 0.98
N LEU A 41 -16.33 5.20 0.96
CA LEU A 41 -16.26 6.08 2.11
C LEU A 41 -17.42 7.08 2.04
N ALA A 42 -18.08 7.28 3.16
CA ALA A 42 -19.10 8.29 3.35
C ALA A 42 -18.87 9.00 4.68
N THR A 43 -19.43 10.19 4.81
CA THR A 43 -19.33 10.98 6.04
C THR A 43 -20.19 10.44 7.19
N GLY A 44 -21.06 9.47 6.91
CA GLY A 44 -21.93 8.84 7.88
C GLY A 44 -22.75 9.89 8.65
N PHE A 45 -22.70 9.83 9.98
CA PHE A 45 -23.42 10.74 10.88
C PHE A 45 -22.71 12.07 11.16
N TYR A 46 -21.59 12.37 10.49
CA TYR A 46 -20.74 13.51 10.84
C TYR A 46 -21.46 14.86 10.70
N TYR A 47 -22.22 15.06 9.64
CA TYR A 47 -22.92 16.33 9.38
C TYR A 47 -24.40 16.30 9.75
N LYS A 48 -25.07 15.18 9.62
CA LYS A 48 -26.51 14.99 9.85
C LYS A 48 -26.84 13.52 10.05
N THR A 49 -28.04 13.23 10.51
CA THR A 49 -28.58 11.87 10.50
C THR A 49 -28.68 11.38 9.04
N PRO A 50 -28.05 10.24 8.68
CA PRO A 50 -28.10 9.70 7.33
C PRO A 50 -29.53 9.37 6.90
N THR A 51 -29.83 9.67 5.65
CA THR A 51 -31.05 9.26 4.96
C THR A 51 -30.78 8.02 4.09
N GLU A 52 -31.76 7.58 3.34
CA GLU A 52 -31.61 6.49 2.37
C GLU A 52 -30.50 6.78 1.34
N ASN A 53 -30.25 8.05 1.01
CA ASN A 53 -29.26 8.47 0.02
C ASN A 53 -27.81 8.33 0.52
N GLU A 54 -27.59 8.38 1.82
CA GLU A 54 -26.27 8.17 2.43
C GLU A 54 -26.01 6.70 2.79
N GLN A 55 -27.02 5.84 2.67
CA GLN A 55 -26.87 4.41 2.86
C GLN A 55 -26.51 3.76 1.51
N LEU A 56 -25.33 3.17 1.44
CA LEU A 56 -24.82 2.51 0.22
C LEU A 56 -25.46 1.12 0.05
N PHE A 57 -26.80 1.08 -0.13
CA PHE A 57 -27.52 -0.15 -0.39
C PHE A 57 -27.13 -0.72 -1.76
N GLY A 58 -26.73 -1.98 -1.78
CA GLY A 58 -26.40 -2.68 -3.03
C GLY A 58 -25.07 -2.28 -3.64
N ALA A 59 -24.28 -1.40 -3.02
CA ALA A 59 -22.93 -1.13 -3.44
C ALA A 59 -22.12 -2.41 -3.31
N ARG A 60 -21.63 -2.92 -4.45
CA ARG A 60 -20.75 -4.08 -4.48
C ARG A 60 -19.44 -3.72 -3.81
N ARG A 61 -18.91 -4.63 -3.01
CA ARG A 61 -17.57 -4.51 -2.43
C ARG A 61 -16.58 -4.26 -3.57
N LYS A 62 -16.00 -3.06 -3.65
CA LYS A 62 -14.92 -2.79 -4.60
C LYS A 62 -13.75 -3.70 -4.23
N ILE A 63 -13.19 -4.38 -5.22
CA ILE A 63 -11.92 -5.08 -5.03
C ILE A 63 -10.87 -4.01 -4.71
N PRO A 64 -10.10 -4.15 -3.63
CA PRO A 64 -9.05 -3.19 -3.31
C PRO A 64 -8.12 -3.02 -4.50
N GLN A 65 -7.86 -1.78 -4.90
CA GLN A 65 -6.93 -1.51 -6.01
C GLN A 65 -5.48 -1.76 -5.58
N TYR A 66 -5.21 -1.71 -4.29
CA TYR A 66 -3.91 -1.90 -3.68
C TYR A 66 -4.00 -2.98 -2.61
N LYS A 67 -2.99 -3.83 -2.57
CA LYS A 67 -2.89 -4.92 -1.62
C LYS A 67 -1.71 -4.66 -0.69
N PHE A 68 -1.93 -4.73 0.61
CA PHE A 68 -0.85 -4.67 1.58
C PHE A 68 0.04 -5.90 1.44
N VAL A 69 1.31 -5.69 1.16
CA VAL A 69 2.27 -6.74 0.82
C VAL A 69 3.15 -7.08 2.02
N GLY A 70 3.64 -6.07 2.73
CA GLY A 70 4.54 -6.27 3.87
C GLY A 70 4.97 -4.97 4.52
N GLU A 71 5.89 -5.10 5.44
CA GLU A 71 6.52 -3.99 6.16
C GLU A 71 8.03 -4.17 6.20
N VAL A 72 8.76 -3.07 6.18
CA VAL A 72 10.21 -3.06 6.37
C VAL A 72 10.53 -3.30 7.83
N VAL A 73 11.41 -4.26 8.10
CA VAL A 73 11.88 -4.59 9.46
C VAL A 73 13.26 -4.01 9.71
N ASP A 74 14.13 -4.06 8.68
CA ASP A 74 15.50 -3.59 8.76
C ASP A 74 16.00 -3.14 7.37
N PHE A 75 17.07 -2.36 7.34
CA PHE A 75 17.69 -1.87 6.12
C PHE A 75 19.20 -1.73 6.28
N ASP A 76 19.93 -2.32 5.36
CA ASP A 76 21.38 -2.17 5.26
C ASP A 76 21.73 -1.18 4.14
N PRO A 77 22.21 0.03 4.49
CA PRO A 77 22.57 1.05 3.51
C PRO A 77 23.83 0.72 2.69
N ALA A 78 24.70 -0.19 3.20
CA ALA A 78 25.93 -0.55 2.48
C ALA A 78 25.62 -1.43 1.26
N THR A 79 24.61 -2.28 1.36
CA THR A 79 24.20 -3.22 0.30
C THR A 79 22.89 -2.80 -0.37
N MET A 80 22.24 -1.73 0.11
CA MET A 80 20.90 -1.33 -0.31
C MET A 80 19.88 -2.46 -0.19
N THR A 81 20.00 -3.29 0.86
CA THR A 81 19.15 -4.44 1.10
C THR A 81 18.14 -4.14 2.21
N ALA A 82 16.87 -4.31 1.90
CA ALA A 82 15.79 -4.22 2.89
C ALA A 82 15.39 -5.62 3.37
N THR A 83 15.28 -5.79 4.68
CA THR A 83 14.62 -6.95 5.30
C THR A 83 13.16 -6.61 5.49
N ILE A 84 12.29 -7.39 4.88
CA ILE A 84 10.84 -7.18 4.91
C ILE A 84 10.13 -8.34 5.61
N ARG A 85 9.06 -8.03 6.33
CA ARG A 85 8.13 -9.03 6.85
C ARG A 85 6.94 -9.12 5.94
N GLN A 86 6.82 -10.23 5.26
CA GLN A 86 5.74 -10.52 4.32
C GLN A 86 4.37 -10.59 5.00
N ARG A 87 3.34 -10.07 4.34
CA ARG A 87 1.93 -10.20 4.74
C ARG A 87 1.06 -10.84 3.67
N ASN A 88 1.48 -10.73 2.43
CA ASN A 88 0.84 -11.36 1.27
C ASN A 88 1.90 -11.89 0.33
N VAL A 89 1.51 -12.75 -0.60
CA VAL A 89 2.40 -13.34 -1.61
C VAL A 89 3.18 -12.24 -2.32
N ILE A 90 4.48 -12.47 -2.44
CA ILE A 90 5.44 -11.63 -3.16
C ILE A 90 6.10 -12.48 -4.24
N LEU A 91 6.26 -11.92 -5.43
CA LEU A 91 6.98 -12.53 -6.54
C LEU A 91 8.17 -11.65 -6.90
N GLU A 92 9.26 -12.28 -7.36
CA GLU A 92 10.33 -11.57 -8.04
C GLU A 92 9.77 -10.82 -9.25
N GLY A 93 10.07 -9.52 -9.35
CA GLY A 93 9.58 -8.65 -10.40
C GLY A 93 8.18 -8.05 -10.17
N ASP A 94 7.56 -8.26 -8.99
CA ASP A 94 6.34 -7.55 -8.65
C ASP A 94 6.61 -6.04 -8.52
N HIS A 95 5.73 -5.22 -9.09
CA HIS A 95 5.79 -3.77 -8.93
C HIS A 95 5.08 -3.36 -7.66
N VAL A 96 5.80 -2.66 -6.78
CA VAL A 96 5.32 -2.28 -5.44
C VAL A 96 5.61 -0.81 -5.13
N GLU A 97 4.82 -0.26 -4.24
CA GLU A 97 5.00 1.06 -3.67
C GLU A 97 5.42 0.93 -2.20
N PHE A 98 6.54 1.54 -1.87
CA PHE A 98 6.96 1.77 -0.49
C PHE A 98 6.39 3.08 0.00
N TYR A 99 5.88 3.11 1.22
CA TYR A 99 5.38 4.33 1.81
C TYR A 99 5.63 4.37 3.33
N GLY A 100 5.94 5.55 3.81
CA GLY A 100 6.30 5.76 5.20
C GLY A 100 5.84 7.11 5.74
N PRO A 101 6.16 7.43 7.01
CA PRO A 101 5.84 8.71 7.63
C PRO A 101 6.40 9.89 6.83
N GLY A 102 5.68 11.01 6.83
CA GLY A 102 6.08 12.23 6.11
C GLY A 102 5.84 12.15 4.61
N PHE A 103 4.89 11.33 4.16
CA PHE A 103 4.56 11.17 2.74
C PHE A 103 5.74 10.75 1.86
N ARG A 104 6.65 9.94 2.43
CA ARG A 104 7.72 9.32 1.63
C ARG A 104 7.11 8.18 0.85
N HIS A 105 7.13 8.30 -0.48
CA HIS A 105 6.61 7.32 -1.41
C HIS A 105 7.61 7.11 -2.53
N PHE A 106 7.82 5.87 -2.92
CA PHE A 106 8.47 5.52 -4.17
C PHE A 106 7.99 4.14 -4.63
N GLU A 107 8.06 3.93 -5.93
CA GLU A 107 7.72 2.67 -6.57
C GLU A 107 8.98 2.00 -7.10
N CYS A 108 9.03 0.69 -7.01
CA CYS A 108 10.09 -0.12 -7.61
C CYS A 108 9.61 -1.55 -7.86
N ASP A 109 10.38 -2.28 -8.66
CA ASP A 109 10.19 -3.71 -8.83
C ASP A 109 10.93 -4.46 -7.74
N ILE A 110 10.35 -5.53 -7.23
CA ILE A 110 10.99 -6.47 -6.32
C ILE A 110 12.16 -7.15 -7.05
N LYS A 111 13.37 -6.99 -6.53
CA LYS A 111 14.58 -7.56 -7.09
C LYS A 111 15.41 -8.27 -6.02
N ASP A 112 16.07 -9.34 -6.45
CA ASP A 112 16.95 -10.15 -5.60
C ASP A 112 16.22 -10.67 -4.36
N LEU A 113 15.05 -11.27 -4.59
CA LEU A 113 14.22 -11.83 -3.54
C LEU A 113 14.89 -13.09 -2.95
N HIS A 114 15.16 -13.04 -1.64
CA HIS A 114 15.72 -14.16 -0.89
C HIS A 114 14.87 -14.49 0.32
N ASP A 115 14.88 -15.78 0.70
CA ASP A 115 14.26 -16.27 1.92
C ASP A 115 15.11 -15.95 3.18
N ALA A 116 14.61 -16.32 4.35
CA ALA A 116 15.30 -16.11 5.62
C ALA A 116 16.64 -16.87 5.74
N ASN A 117 16.88 -17.85 4.89
CA ASN A 117 18.12 -18.62 4.84
C ASN A 117 19.13 -18.07 3.82
N GLY A 118 18.77 -17.00 3.11
CA GLY A 118 19.58 -16.38 2.06
C GLY A 118 19.52 -17.10 0.70
N ASN A 119 18.57 -18.01 0.49
CA ASN A 119 18.37 -18.65 -0.80
C ASN A 119 17.56 -17.72 -1.71
N LYS A 120 18.01 -17.57 -2.96
CA LYS A 120 17.24 -16.84 -3.97
C LYS A 120 15.97 -17.61 -4.33
N ILE A 121 14.85 -16.91 -4.32
CA ILE A 121 13.51 -17.47 -4.60
C ILE A 121 12.77 -16.59 -5.60
N ASP A 122 11.91 -17.18 -6.41
CA ASP A 122 11.06 -16.43 -7.35
C ASP A 122 9.70 -16.07 -6.73
N ARG A 123 9.34 -16.75 -5.65
CA ARG A 123 8.04 -16.59 -4.99
C ARG A 123 8.16 -16.83 -3.49
N ALA A 124 7.56 -15.95 -2.72
CA ALA A 124 7.36 -16.08 -1.28
C ALA A 124 5.86 -16.24 -0.99
N PRO A 125 5.38 -17.47 -0.70
CA PRO A 125 3.95 -17.71 -0.51
C PRO A 125 3.47 -17.53 0.93
N ASN A 126 4.38 -17.65 1.92
CA ASN A 126 4.00 -17.81 3.33
C ASN A 126 3.96 -16.45 4.05
N PRO A 127 2.82 -16.07 4.63
CA PRO A 127 2.74 -14.86 5.44
C PRO A 127 3.69 -14.90 6.64
N MET A 128 4.19 -13.75 7.07
CA MET A 128 5.08 -13.54 8.21
C MET A 128 6.53 -13.99 8.02
N GLU A 129 6.90 -14.55 6.88
CA GLU A 129 8.31 -14.81 6.58
C GLU A 129 9.10 -13.51 6.48
N LEU A 130 10.36 -13.59 6.91
CA LEU A 130 11.35 -12.55 6.67
C LEU A 130 12.02 -12.82 5.32
N LEU A 131 12.04 -11.80 4.50
CA LEU A 131 12.61 -11.84 3.16
C LEU A 131 13.60 -10.70 3.02
N THR A 132 14.58 -10.84 2.15
CA THR A 132 15.46 -9.74 1.78
C THR A 132 15.29 -9.41 0.31
N ILE A 133 15.35 -8.12 0.00
CA ILE A 133 15.24 -7.57 -1.36
C ILE A 133 16.19 -6.40 -1.54
N THR A 134 16.62 -6.16 -2.75
CA THR A 134 17.37 -4.95 -3.11
C THR A 134 16.40 -3.81 -3.40
N VAL A 135 16.65 -2.64 -2.84
CA VAL A 135 15.84 -1.43 -3.04
C VAL A 135 16.67 -0.28 -3.62
N PRO A 136 16.07 0.59 -4.48
CA PRO A 136 16.81 1.67 -5.14
C PRO A 136 17.01 2.90 -4.25
N GLN A 137 16.32 2.98 -3.12
CA GLN A 137 16.36 4.11 -2.20
C GLN A 137 16.36 3.62 -0.75
N GLU A 138 16.83 4.48 0.16
CA GLU A 138 16.75 4.24 1.60
C GLU A 138 15.32 4.04 2.06
N VAL A 139 15.11 2.97 2.83
CA VAL A 139 13.87 2.66 3.53
C VAL A 139 14.13 2.61 5.04
N LYS A 140 13.08 2.71 5.84
CA LYS A 140 13.20 2.69 7.29
C LYS A 140 12.35 1.59 7.91
N PRO A 141 12.77 1.01 9.01
CA PRO A 141 11.92 0.10 9.77
C PRO A 141 10.55 0.73 10.06
N GLY A 142 9.49 -0.01 9.76
CA GLY A 142 8.11 0.45 9.85
C GLY A 142 7.55 1.06 8.55
N ASP A 143 8.34 1.26 7.51
CA ASP A 143 7.81 1.59 6.18
C ASP A 143 6.96 0.42 5.67
N MET A 144 5.88 0.74 5.01
CA MET A 144 4.90 -0.21 4.50
C MET A 144 5.09 -0.44 3.01
N ILE A 145 4.71 -1.63 2.57
CA ILE A 145 4.79 -2.03 1.16
C ILE A 145 3.41 -2.44 0.70
N ARG A 146 2.97 -1.91 -0.45
CA ARG A 146 1.73 -2.31 -1.11
C ARG A 146 1.98 -2.57 -2.58
N SER A 147 1.22 -3.51 -3.15
CA SER A 147 1.22 -3.72 -4.59
C SER A 147 0.52 -2.57 -5.27
N THR A 148 1.04 -2.16 -6.42
CA THR A 148 0.36 -1.21 -7.29
C THR A 148 -0.68 -1.92 -8.16
N LYS A 149 -1.48 -1.14 -8.90
CA LYS A 149 -2.49 -1.68 -9.79
C LYS A 149 -1.91 -2.60 -10.86
N GLU A 150 -0.68 -2.33 -11.32
CA GLU A 150 0.02 -3.14 -12.33
C GLU A 150 0.53 -4.46 -11.75
N GLY A 151 1.07 -4.45 -10.54
CA GLY A 151 1.47 -5.67 -9.84
C GLY A 151 0.32 -6.64 -9.59
N LEU A 152 -0.89 -6.12 -9.30
CA LEU A 152 -2.09 -6.96 -9.17
C LEU A 152 -2.50 -7.63 -10.47
N ILE A 153 -2.33 -6.98 -11.61
CA ILE A 153 -2.63 -7.54 -12.93
C ILE A 153 -1.67 -8.70 -13.23
N ASN A 154 -0.39 -8.55 -12.91
CA ASN A 154 0.62 -9.58 -13.12
C ASN A 154 0.41 -10.83 -12.27
N LEU A 155 -0.07 -10.70 -11.04
CA LEU A 155 -0.43 -11.84 -10.18
C LEU A 155 -1.53 -12.71 -10.80
N TYR A 156 -2.53 -12.12 -11.42
CA TYR A 156 -3.62 -12.84 -12.05
C TYR A 156 -3.23 -13.44 -13.41
N GLN A 157 -2.27 -12.87 -14.12
CA GLN A 157 -1.83 -13.37 -15.42
C GLN A 157 -0.80 -14.51 -15.32
N LYS A 158 0.06 -14.52 -14.30
CA LYS A 158 1.09 -15.55 -14.13
C LYS A 158 0.56 -16.93 -13.71
N ASP A 159 -0.55 -16.98 -12.99
CA ASP A 159 -1.08 -18.25 -12.45
C ASP A 159 -1.96 -19.04 -13.45
N GLY A 160 -2.14 -18.58 -14.70
CA GLY A 160 -2.93 -19.28 -15.73
C GLY A 160 -4.38 -19.55 -15.34
N SER A 161 -4.80 -19.14 -14.16
CA SER A 161 -6.16 -19.28 -13.67
C SER A 161 -6.96 -18.05 -14.07
N SER A 162 -7.48 -18.05 -15.31
CA SER A 162 -8.53 -17.12 -15.72
C SER A 162 -9.81 -17.45 -14.94
N LYS A 163 -9.85 -17.13 -13.67
CA LYS A 163 -11.12 -16.96 -12.98
C LYS A 163 -11.66 -15.59 -13.41
N THR A 164 -12.40 -15.62 -14.51
CA THR A 164 -13.24 -14.51 -14.93
C THR A 164 -14.09 -14.09 -13.75
N VAL A 165 -13.71 -13.04 -13.06
CA VAL A 165 -14.60 -12.37 -12.13
C VAL A 165 -15.64 -11.68 -13.00
N ARG A 166 -16.80 -12.32 -13.15
CA ARG A 166 -17.93 -11.70 -13.83
C ARG A 166 -18.26 -10.39 -13.15
N ALA A 167 -18.30 -9.34 -13.97
CA ALA A 167 -18.73 -8.00 -13.64
C ALA A 167 -20.13 -7.97 -12.99
#